data_367de4c4cc8c8a9ca77b96731ab3b06a
#
_entry.id   367de4c4cc8c8a9ca77b96731ab3b06a
#
_cell.length_a   1.000
_cell.length_b   1.000
_cell.length_c   1.000
_cell.angle_alpha   90.00
_cell.angle_beta   90.00
_cell.angle_gamma   90.00
#
_symmetry.space_group_name_H-M   'P 1'
#
loop_
_entity.id
_entity.type
_entity.pdbx_description
1 polymer ?
#
loop_
_entity_poly.entity_id
_entity_poly.type
_entity_poly.pdbx_seq_one_letter_code
_entity_poly.pdbx_strand_id
1 'polypeptide(L)'
;MRTAGSILILGAGAILAAAFGPAAMACEGTPGRDRLILEVENVRSNQGLMTASLYPGDPSQFLVKNGALRVWSVPAHAPETRMCIFLPGEGNYAVAIYQDENSNHRWDHKIFGHFEPFGFSDDPRILFSQPSYDSVKFTAHHGETAIRIRLEHR
;
A
#
# COMPACT_ATOMS: atom_id res chain seq x y z
N MET A 1 6.03 -79.67 1.08
CA MET A 1 6.48 -78.49 0.30
C MET A 1 5.43 -77.42 0.40
N ARG A 2 5.70 -76.35 1.18
CA ARG A 2 4.80 -75.21 1.37
C ARG A 2 5.46 -73.99 0.75
N THR A 3 4.84 -73.46 -0.29
CA THR A 3 5.25 -72.21 -0.96
C THR A 3 4.60 -71.05 -0.25
N ALA A 4 5.44 -70.17 0.31
CA ALA A 4 5.01 -68.91 0.91
C ALA A 4 4.86 -67.86 -0.18
N GLY A 5 3.64 -67.32 -0.34
CA GLY A 5 3.36 -66.19 -1.20
C GLY A 5 3.62 -64.88 -0.47
N SER A 6 4.55 -64.07 -0.99
CA SER A 6 4.76 -62.69 -0.51
C SER A 6 3.71 -61.73 -1.08
N ILE A 7 2.99 -61.09 -0.20
CA ILE A 7 2.06 -60.01 -0.58
C ILE A 7 2.82 -58.68 -0.55
N LEU A 8 2.96 -58.07 -1.72
CA LEU A 8 3.50 -56.72 -1.88
C LEU A 8 2.34 -55.69 -1.62
N ILE A 9 2.44 -54.95 -0.54
CA ILE A 9 1.51 -53.83 -0.25
C ILE A 9 2.12 -52.58 -0.89
N LEU A 10 1.53 -52.11 -2.01
CA LEU A 10 1.83 -50.79 -2.56
C LEU A 10 1.10 -49.75 -1.71
N GLY A 11 1.86 -49.00 -0.92
CA GLY A 11 1.36 -47.80 -0.23
C GLY A 11 1.23 -46.65 -1.22
N ALA A 12 0.00 -46.24 -1.53
CA ALA A 12 -0.28 -45.03 -2.27
C ALA A 12 -0.13 -43.83 -1.32
N GLY A 13 0.99 -43.12 -1.40
CA GLY A 13 1.22 -41.88 -0.71
C GLY A 13 0.41 -40.75 -1.40
N ALA A 14 -0.66 -40.28 -0.76
CA ALA A 14 -1.36 -39.09 -1.20
C ALA A 14 -0.52 -37.85 -0.88
N ILE A 15 0.01 -37.21 -1.92
CA ILE A 15 0.68 -35.90 -1.82
C ILE A 15 -0.41 -34.85 -1.66
N LEU A 16 -0.60 -34.33 -0.45
CA LEU A 16 -1.44 -33.16 -0.18
C LEU A 16 -0.74 -31.93 -0.76
N ALA A 17 -1.11 -31.50 -1.95
CA ALA A 17 -0.69 -30.22 -2.50
C ALA A 17 -1.39 -29.11 -1.71
N ALA A 18 -0.66 -28.46 -0.80
CA ALA A 18 -1.12 -27.23 -0.17
C ALA A 18 -1.22 -26.14 -1.22
N ALA A 19 -2.43 -25.78 -1.61
CA ALA A 19 -2.69 -24.63 -2.47
C ALA A 19 -2.41 -23.37 -1.64
N PHE A 20 -1.23 -22.76 -1.82
CA PHE A 20 -0.96 -21.40 -1.37
C PHE A 20 -1.79 -20.46 -2.26
N GLY A 21 -3.01 -20.13 -1.84
CA GLY A 21 -3.74 -19.02 -2.42
C GLY A 21 -2.99 -17.71 -2.14
N PRO A 22 -3.16 -16.67 -2.98
CA PRO A 22 -2.58 -15.37 -2.71
C PRO A 22 -3.03 -14.90 -1.33
N ALA A 23 -2.07 -14.57 -0.47
CA ALA A 23 -2.35 -14.05 0.87
C ALA A 23 -3.25 -12.82 0.70
N ALA A 24 -4.44 -12.85 1.27
CA ALA A 24 -5.32 -11.70 1.28
C ALA A 24 -4.60 -10.54 1.96
N MET A 25 -4.46 -9.41 1.25
CA MET A 25 -3.82 -8.22 1.80
C MET A 25 -4.63 -7.72 2.99
N ALA A 26 -3.99 -7.64 4.17
CA ALA A 26 -4.63 -7.09 5.35
C ALA A 26 -4.81 -5.57 5.18
N CYS A 27 -6.04 -5.09 5.42
CA CYS A 27 -6.31 -3.66 5.43
C CYS A 27 -6.07 -3.08 6.82
N GLU A 28 -5.46 -1.92 6.87
CA GLU A 28 -5.23 -1.16 8.10
C GLU A 28 -6.53 -0.50 8.59
N GLY A 29 -6.68 -0.35 9.90
CA GLY A 29 -7.79 0.34 10.52
C GLY A 29 -8.94 -0.57 10.98
N THR A 30 -10.05 0.04 11.39
CA THR A 30 -11.23 -0.68 11.85
C THR A 30 -11.97 -1.29 10.66
N PRO A 31 -12.20 -2.60 10.62
CA PRO A 31 -12.93 -3.24 9.55
C PRO A 31 -14.28 -2.58 9.27
N GLY A 32 -14.53 -2.26 8.02
CA GLY A 32 -15.73 -1.59 7.55
C GLY A 32 -16.14 -2.05 6.16
N ARG A 33 -17.19 -1.43 5.62
CA ARG A 33 -17.70 -1.71 4.28
C ARG A 33 -16.75 -1.20 3.20
N ASP A 34 -16.21 0.00 3.43
CA ASP A 34 -15.51 0.77 2.41
C ASP A 34 -14.01 0.67 2.63
N ARG A 35 -13.26 0.43 1.56
CA ARG A 35 -11.81 0.30 1.62
C ARG A 35 -11.12 0.94 0.43
N LEU A 36 -9.92 1.44 0.68
CA LEU A 36 -9.03 2.00 -0.33
C LEU A 36 -7.86 1.07 -0.56
N ILE A 37 -7.64 0.74 -1.82
CA ILE A 37 -6.43 0.05 -2.28
C ILE A 37 -5.53 1.09 -2.95
N LEU A 38 -4.30 1.19 -2.47
CA LEU A 38 -3.25 1.97 -3.10
C LEU A 38 -2.33 1.03 -3.88
N GLU A 39 -2.14 1.30 -5.17
CA GLU A 39 -1.15 0.68 -6.03
C GLU A 39 -0.03 1.69 -6.27
N VAL A 40 1.07 1.55 -5.53
CA VAL A 40 2.18 2.50 -5.58
C VAL A 40 3.21 2.01 -6.56
N GLU A 41 3.35 2.73 -7.68
CA GLU A 41 4.22 2.39 -8.81
C GLU A 41 5.56 3.13 -8.75
N ASN A 42 6.52 2.67 -9.57
CA ASN A 42 7.87 3.26 -9.68
C ASN A 42 8.69 3.15 -8.40
N VAL A 43 8.43 2.14 -7.59
CA VAL A 43 9.24 1.79 -6.42
C VAL A 43 10.55 1.18 -6.89
N ARG A 44 11.70 1.81 -6.58
CA ARG A 44 13.01 1.39 -7.09
C ARG A 44 13.77 0.43 -6.18
N SER A 45 13.36 0.30 -4.94
CA SER A 45 14.01 -0.56 -3.96
C SER A 45 13.02 -1.15 -2.96
N ASN A 46 13.41 -2.26 -2.32
CA ASN A 46 12.68 -2.85 -1.18
C ASN A 46 13.13 -2.23 0.16
N GLN A 47 13.78 -1.07 0.12
CA GLN A 47 14.37 -0.47 1.32
C GLN A 47 13.33 0.32 2.10
N GLY A 48 13.28 0.09 3.41
CA GLY A 48 12.44 0.85 4.33
C GLY A 48 10.94 0.57 4.22
N LEU A 49 10.17 1.60 4.44
CA LEU A 49 8.71 1.54 4.52
C LEU A 49 8.06 2.41 3.44
N MET A 50 6.93 1.95 2.91
CA MET A 50 6.01 2.79 2.17
C MET A 50 5.01 3.39 3.15
N THR A 51 5.04 4.70 3.34
CA THR A 51 4.22 5.42 4.32
C THR A 51 3.19 6.29 3.62
N ALA A 52 1.93 6.10 3.95
CA ALA A 52 0.81 6.83 3.37
C ALA A 52 0.05 7.62 4.44
N SER A 53 -0.40 8.82 4.07
CA SER A 53 -1.26 9.69 4.86
C SER A 53 -2.57 9.90 4.12
N LEU A 54 -3.70 9.52 4.73
CA LEU A 54 -5.05 9.73 4.22
C LEU A 54 -5.62 11.01 4.80
N TYR A 55 -6.08 11.92 3.95
CA TYR A 55 -6.69 13.19 4.33
C TYR A 55 -8.19 13.20 4.01
N PRO A 56 -9.01 13.88 4.84
CA PRO A 56 -10.45 14.02 4.61
C PRO A 56 -10.77 14.95 3.45
N GLY A 57 -12.05 15.06 3.11
CA GLY A 57 -12.60 15.98 2.11
C GLY A 57 -12.54 17.47 2.45
N ASP A 58 -11.77 17.85 3.45
CA ASP A 58 -11.58 19.23 3.89
C ASP A 58 -10.20 19.75 3.44
N PRO A 59 -10.13 20.68 2.46
CA PRO A 59 -8.88 21.23 1.97
C PRO A 59 -8.01 21.87 3.06
N SER A 60 -8.62 22.41 4.12
CA SER A 60 -7.89 23.06 5.22
C SER A 60 -7.05 22.08 6.06
N GLN A 61 -7.32 20.77 5.95
CA GLN A 61 -6.60 19.72 6.66
C GLN A 61 -5.50 19.07 5.80
N PHE A 62 -5.44 19.41 4.51
CA PHE A 62 -4.45 18.79 3.62
C PHE A 62 -3.03 19.31 3.89
N LEU A 63 -2.09 18.38 4.10
CA LEU A 63 -0.66 18.62 4.38
C LEU A 63 -0.37 19.53 5.59
N VAL A 64 -1.31 19.66 6.51
CA VAL A 64 -1.10 20.38 7.78
C VAL A 64 -0.87 19.41 8.93
N LYS A 65 -0.22 19.88 9.98
CA LYS A 65 0.04 19.08 11.17
C LYS A 65 -1.27 18.55 11.77
N ASN A 66 -1.36 17.25 12.00
CA ASN A 66 -2.55 16.54 12.50
C ASN A 66 -3.78 16.61 11.58
N GLY A 67 -3.61 16.96 10.30
CA GLY A 67 -4.72 17.01 9.34
C GLY A 67 -5.09 15.66 8.75
N ALA A 68 -4.17 14.69 8.76
CA ALA A 68 -4.46 13.35 8.25
C ALA A 68 -5.42 12.58 9.17
N LEU A 69 -6.40 11.92 8.58
CA LEU A 69 -7.28 10.96 9.27
C LEU A 69 -6.51 9.76 9.80
N ARG A 70 -5.54 9.31 9.02
CA ARG A 70 -4.65 8.20 9.37
C ARG A 70 -3.34 8.28 8.62
N VAL A 71 -2.29 7.82 9.31
CA VAL A 71 -0.98 7.54 8.73
C VAL A 71 -0.67 6.07 9.00
N TRP A 72 -0.23 5.34 7.96
CA TRP A 72 0.15 3.93 8.12
C TRP A 72 1.30 3.58 7.17
N SER A 73 2.01 2.51 7.49
CA SER A 73 3.18 2.08 6.74
C SER A 73 3.14 0.58 6.51
N VAL A 74 3.68 0.15 5.37
CA VAL A 74 3.96 -1.24 5.04
C VAL A 74 5.40 -1.37 4.54
N PRO A 75 6.03 -2.56 4.56
CA PRO A 75 7.32 -2.75 3.93
C PRO A 75 7.28 -2.33 2.45
N ALA A 76 8.31 -1.61 1.99
CA ALA A 76 8.42 -1.24 0.59
C ALA A 76 8.77 -2.45 -0.28
N HIS A 77 8.12 -2.59 -1.43
CA HIS A 77 8.35 -3.65 -2.42
C HIS A 77 8.48 -3.06 -3.82
N ALA A 78 9.61 -3.29 -4.47
CA ALA A 78 9.82 -2.93 -5.86
C ALA A 78 9.28 -4.05 -6.79
N PRO A 79 8.76 -3.71 -7.96
CA PRO A 79 8.58 -2.38 -8.56
C PRO A 79 7.29 -1.69 -8.13
N GLU A 80 6.45 -2.36 -7.37
CA GLU A 80 5.13 -1.92 -6.92
C GLU A 80 4.91 -2.31 -5.46
N THR A 81 4.36 -1.38 -4.68
CA THR A 81 3.90 -1.65 -3.32
C THR A 81 2.38 -1.47 -3.24
N ARG A 82 1.68 -2.48 -2.72
CA ARG A 82 0.24 -2.40 -2.50
C ARG A 82 -0.06 -2.16 -1.03
N MET A 83 -1.00 -1.26 -0.77
CA MET A 83 -1.45 -0.91 0.57
C MET A 83 -2.98 -0.93 0.61
N CYS A 84 -3.55 -1.23 1.77
CA CYS A 84 -4.99 -1.22 1.98
C CYS A 84 -5.35 -0.53 3.30
N ILE A 85 -6.43 0.25 3.27
CA ILE A 85 -6.99 0.88 4.47
C ILE A 85 -8.51 0.89 4.40
N PHE A 86 -9.17 0.67 5.56
CA PHE A 86 -10.61 0.88 5.68
C PHE A 86 -10.92 2.38 5.76
N LEU A 87 -11.91 2.81 4.96
CA LEU A 87 -12.38 4.19 4.94
C LEU A 87 -13.55 4.40 5.91
N PRO A 88 -13.73 5.62 6.44
CA PRO A 88 -14.91 5.97 7.24
C PRO A 88 -16.23 5.86 6.46
N GLY A 89 -16.18 5.98 5.14
CA GLY A 89 -17.34 5.94 4.24
C GLY A 89 -16.99 6.43 2.84
N GLU A 90 -18.00 6.58 2.00
CA GLU A 90 -17.86 7.24 0.70
C GLU A 90 -17.57 8.74 0.87
N GLY A 91 -16.93 9.35 -0.11
CA GLY A 91 -16.61 10.77 -0.09
C GLY A 91 -15.33 11.13 -0.80
N ASN A 92 -14.94 12.39 -0.66
CA ASN A 92 -13.68 12.87 -1.22
C ASN A 92 -12.54 12.71 -0.20
N TYR A 93 -11.42 12.26 -0.71
CA TYR A 93 -10.19 12.06 0.07
C TYR A 93 -8.98 12.51 -0.75
N ALA A 94 -7.85 12.65 -0.09
CA ALA A 94 -6.55 12.78 -0.72
C ALA A 94 -5.53 11.87 -0.01
N VAL A 95 -4.53 11.42 -0.75
CA VAL A 95 -3.41 10.63 -0.21
C VAL A 95 -2.10 11.31 -0.56
N ALA A 96 -1.23 11.44 0.44
CA ALA A 96 0.19 11.71 0.27
C ALA A 96 0.97 10.47 0.69
N ILE A 97 2.00 10.12 -0.07
CA ILE A 97 2.81 8.92 0.17
C ILE A 97 4.29 9.22 0.00
N TYR A 98 5.14 8.54 0.74
CA TYR A 98 6.59 8.56 0.55
C TYR A 98 7.20 7.21 0.92
N GLN A 99 8.35 6.92 0.32
CA GLN A 99 9.16 5.78 0.71
C GLN A 99 10.15 6.23 1.78
N ASP A 100 9.89 5.86 3.03
CA ASP A 100 10.75 6.08 4.18
C ASP A 100 11.91 5.07 4.15
N GLU A 101 12.96 5.39 3.38
CA GLU A 101 14.04 4.45 3.09
C GLU A 101 14.90 4.13 4.33
N ASN A 102 14.96 5.03 5.30
CA ASN A 102 15.72 4.85 6.53
C ASN A 102 14.86 4.44 7.74
N SER A 103 13.54 4.30 7.54
CA SER A 103 12.55 3.91 8.56
C SER A 103 12.54 4.83 9.80
N ASN A 104 12.76 6.12 9.59
CA ASN A 104 12.75 7.13 10.66
C ASN A 104 11.36 7.73 10.92
N HIS A 105 10.35 7.31 10.16
CA HIS A 105 8.96 7.78 10.20
C HIS A 105 8.80 9.29 9.90
N ARG A 106 9.69 9.82 9.09
CA ARG A 106 9.67 11.21 8.60
C ARG A 106 10.01 11.22 7.12
N TRP A 107 9.40 12.12 6.38
CA TRP A 107 9.79 12.36 5.00
C TRP A 107 11.06 13.24 4.96
N ASP A 108 12.15 12.67 4.48
CA ASP A 108 13.41 13.37 4.29
C ASP A 108 13.45 14.07 2.92
N HIS A 109 13.51 15.41 2.93
CA HIS A 109 13.43 16.26 1.74
C HIS A 109 14.48 17.37 1.75
N LYS A 110 15.71 17.02 2.06
CA LYS A 110 16.80 18.01 2.12
C LYS A 110 17.24 18.42 0.71
N ILE A 111 17.32 19.72 0.47
CA ILE A 111 17.77 20.30 -0.81
C ILE A 111 19.21 19.85 -1.16
N PHE A 112 20.05 19.64 -0.14
CA PHE A 112 21.39 19.06 -0.26
C PHE A 112 21.44 17.80 0.62
N GLY A 113 21.25 16.62 -0.02
CA GLY A 113 21.28 15.36 0.68
C GLY A 113 20.29 14.35 0.13
N HIS A 114 19.82 13.46 0.99
CA HIS A 114 18.87 12.43 0.63
C HIS A 114 17.47 13.02 0.48
N PHE A 115 16.84 12.74 -0.66
CA PHE A 115 15.45 13.09 -0.95
C PHE A 115 14.68 11.80 -1.15
N GLU A 116 13.79 11.48 -0.22
CA GLU A 116 12.99 10.28 -0.29
C GLU A 116 11.90 10.38 -1.37
N PRO A 117 11.69 9.29 -2.12
CA PRO A 117 10.64 9.24 -3.13
C PRO A 117 9.26 9.53 -2.54
N PHE A 118 8.44 10.25 -3.26
CA PHE A 118 7.10 10.64 -2.81
C PHE A 118 6.08 10.65 -3.95
N GLY A 119 4.80 10.70 -3.61
CA GLY A 119 3.70 10.79 -4.55
C GLY A 119 2.41 11.27 -3.90
N PHE A 120 1.43 11.56 -4.73
CA PHE A 120 0.10 11.97 -4.30
C PHE A 120 -0.96 11.27 -5.15
N SER A 121 -2.16 11.12 -4.60
CA SER A 121 -3.31 10.70 -5.39
C SER A 121 -3.55 11.63 -6.57
N ASP A 122 -4.07 11.07 -7.67
CA ASP A 122 -4.29 11.74 -8.96
C ASP A 122 -3.01 12.22 -9.69
N ASP A 123 -1.82 11.80 -9.22
CA ASP A 123 -0.50 12.06 -9.84
C ASP A 123 -0.33 13.50 -10.38
N PRO A 124 -0.49 14.54 -9.56
CA PRO A 124 -0.38 15.91 -10.01
C PRO A 124 1.04 16.22 -10.45
N ARG A 125 1.19 17.10 -11.45
CA ARG A 125 2.50 17.60 -11.84
C ARG A 125 3.07 18.52 -10.75
N ILE A 126 4.11 18.05 -10.04
CA ILE A 126 4.77 18.81 -8.97
C ILE A 126 6.08 19.43 -9.52
N LEU A 127 6.08 20.74 -9.72
CA LEU A 127 7.25 21.44 -10.22
C LEU A 127 8.07 22.07 -9.09
N PHE A 128 7.49 22.96 -8.29
CA PHE A 128 8.22 23.74 -7.27
C PHE A 128 7.49 23.93 -5.95
N SER A 129 6.20 23.58 -5.86
CA SER A 129 5.37 23.79 -4.68
C SER A 129 4.55 22.56 -4.34
N GLN A 130 4.07 22.50 -3.11
CA GLN A 130 3.11 21.47 -2.71
C GLN A 130 1.86 21.54 -3.59
N PRO A 131 1.26 20.38 -3.97
CA PRO A 131 0.03 20.37 -4.73
C PRO A 131 -1.13 20.92 -3.90
N SER A 132 -2.13 21.48 -4.58
CA SER A 132 -3.39 21.85 -3.92
C SER A 132 -4.22 20.60 -3.65
N TYR A 133 -5.11 20.66 -2.65
CA TYR A 133 -6.05 19.59 -2.37
C TYR A 133 -6.87 19.21 -3.63
N ASP A 134 -7.32 20.19 -4.38
CA ASP A 134 -8.14 19.98 -5.59
C ASP A 134 -7.41 19.21 -6.70
N SER A 135 -6.07 19.29 -6.73
CA SER A 135 -5.26 18.58 -7.73
C SER A 135 -4.91 17.13 -7.34
N VAL A 136 -5.24 16.71 -6.12
CA VAL A 136 -4.91 15.39 -5.59
C VAL A 136 -6.13 14.63 -5.08
N LYS A 137 -7.29 15.28 -4.96
CA LYS A 137 -8.50 14.66 -4.43
C LYS A 137 -9.03 13.58 -5.36
N PHE A 138 -9.50 12.50 -4.78
CA PHE A 138 -10.27 11.46 -5.46
C PHE A 138 -11.57 11.19 -4.73
N THR A 139 -12.54 10.59 -5.42
CA THR A 139 -13.82 10.20 -4.82
C THR A 139 -13.80 8.70 -4.53
N ALA A 140 -14.02 8.35 -3.27
CA ALA A 140 -14.26 6.97 -2.86
C ALA A 140 -15.76 6.66 -2.88
N HIS A 141 -16.09 5.50 -3.39
CA HIS A 141 -17.46 4.96 -3.43
C HIS A 141 -17.62 3.83 -2.43
N HIS A 142 -18.87 3.41 -2.20
CA HIS A 142 -19.12 2.23 -1.37
C HIS A 142 -18.41 0.99 -1.91
N GLY A 143 -17.86 0.20 -1.00
CA GLY A 143 -17.10 -1.00 -1.30
C GLY A 143 -15.60 -0.71 -1.48
N GLU A 144 -15.02 -1.16 -2.59
CA GLU A 144 -13.61 -1.01 -2.87
C GLU A 144 -13.36 0.14 -3.86
N THR A 145 -12.48 1.04 -3.47
CA THR A 145 -11.90 2.05 -4.35
C THR A 145 -10.42 1.75 -4.51
N ALA A 146 -9.95 1.62 -5.76
CA ALA A 146 -8.54 1.43 -6.06
C ALA A 146 -8.00 2.65 -6.80
N ILE A 147 -6.85 3.15 -6.35
CA ILE A 147 -6.14 4.25 -7.01
C ILE A 147 -4.67 3.89 -7.20
N ARG A 148 -4.05 4.45 -8.24
CA ARG A 148 -2.63 4.36 -8.51
C ARG A 148 -1.95 5.65 -8.12
N ILE A 149 -0.73 5.52 -7.60
CA ILE A 149 0.14 6.64 -7.27
C ILE A 149 1.54 6.29 -7.77
N ARG A 150 2.09 7.15 -8.61
CA ARG A 150 3.44 6.99 -9.13
C ARG A 150 4.43 7.76 -8.26
N LEU A 151 5.46 7.10 -7.72
CA LEU A 151 6.50 7.79 -6.98
C LEU A 151 7.38 8.66 -7.89
N GLU A 152 7.61 9.89 -7.45
CA GLU A 152 8.61 10.80 -7.99
C GLU A 152 9.93 10.64 -7.23
N HIS A 153 11.03 10.62 -8.01
CA HIS A 153 12.41 10.56 -7.50
C HIS A 153 13.14 11.84 -7.93
N ARG A 154 13.77 12.52 -7.00
CA ARG A 154 14.55 13.75 -7.23
C ARG A 154 16.02 13.56 -6.88
#